data_0a6602bf9698ea6c9029e29044755688
#
_entry.id   0a6602bf9698ea6c9029e29044755688
#
_cell.length_a   1.000
_cell.length_b   1.000
_cell.length_c   1.000
_cell.angle_alpha   90.00
_cell.angle_beta   90.00
_cell.angle_gamma   90.00
#
_symmetry.space_group_name_H-M   'P 1'
#
loop_
_entity.id
_entity.type
_entity.pdbx_description
1 polymer ?
#
loop_
_entity_poly.entity_id
_entity_poly.type
_entity_poly.pdbx_seq_one_letter_code
_entity_poly.pdbx_strand_id
1 'polypeptide(L)'
;MPLDEAKEEEMKKHTFEEGQVVFIRAVTHHYLGQVAEVLEDCVVLKKASWVADNGRFSKCVAGQFDDQAEVEVYPPEALVSVYYGGMIDSVIWPGELPTENK
;
A
#
# COMPACT_ATOMS: atom_id res chain seq x y z
N MET A 1 -14.74 25.96 -4.78
CA MET A 1 -13.91 26.86 -3.97
C MET A 1 -12.56 26.22 -3.72
N PRO A 2 -11.47 26.91 -4.03
CA PRO A 2 -10.16 26.33 -3.79
C PRO A 2 -9.88 26.19 -2.29
N LEU A 3 -9.17 25.12 -1.92
CA LEU A 3 -8.70 24.94 -0.55
C LEU A 3 -7.56 25.95 -0.30
N ASP A 4 -7.42 26.41 0.93
CA ASP A 4 -6.25 27.21 1.29
C ASP A 4 -4.98 26.36 1.34
N GLU A 5 -3.81 26.98 1.28
CA GLU A 5 -2.53 26.27 1.24
C GLU A 5 -2.32 25.35 2.43
N ALA A 6 -2.75 25.75 3.62
CA ALA A 6 -2.58 24.94 4.82
C ALA A 6 -3.39 23.65 4.74
N LYS A 7 -4.62 23.71 4.24
CA LYS A 7 -5.46 22.52 4.05
C LYS A 7 -4.93 21.61 2.96
N GLU A 8 -4.42 22.17 1.87
CA GLU A 8 -3.81 21.40 0.78
C GLU A 8 -2.57 20.65 1.28
N GLU A 9 -1.72 21.28 2.04
CA GLU A 9 -0.54 20.64 2.61
C GLU A 9 -0.91 19.57 3.62
N GLU A 10 -1.92 19.80 4.45
CA GLU A 10 -2.41 18.82 5.41
C GLU A 10 -2.97 17.58 4.69
N MET A 11 -3.73 17.76 3.63
CA MET A 11 -4.25 16.67 2.81
C MET A 11 -3.12 15.87 2.16
N LYS A 12 -2.09 16.52 1.64
CA LYS A 12 -0.92 15.85 1.05
C LYS A 12 -0.17 15.02 2.08
N LYS A 13 -0.04 15.50 3.31
CA LYS A 13 0.61 14.77 4.39
C LYS A 13 -0.10 13.48 4.76
N HIS A 14 -1.41 13.39 4.51
CA HIS A 14 -2.20 12.20 4.81
C HIS A 14 -2.17 11.15 3.71
N THR A 15 -1.50 11.43 2.58
CA THR A 15 -1.45 10.48 1.46
C THR A 15 -0.46 9.36 1.72
N PHE A 16 0.83 9.66 1.72
CA PHE A 16 1.88 8.69 2.03
C PHE A 16 3.03 9.39 2.74
N GLU A 17 3.63 8.68 3.71
CA GLU A 17 4.82 9.14 4.39
C GLU A 17 5.83 8.00 4.47
N GLU A 18 7.11 8.32 4.36
CA GLU A 18 8.18 7.32 4.50
C GLU A 18 8.05 6.57 5.83
N GLY A 19 8.24 5.27 5.79
CA GLY A 19 8.14 4.39 6.94
C GLY A 19 6.75 3.82 7.21
N GLN A 20 5.68 4.38 6.62
CA GLN A 20 4.34 3.83 6.78
C GLN A 20 4.24 2.47 6.11
N VAL A 21 3.51 1.55 6.73
CA VAL A 21 3.13 0.29 6.10
C VAL A 21 1.73 0.47 5.52
N VAL A 22 1.59 0.25 4.22
CA VAL A 22 0.37 0.57 3.48
C VAL A 22 -0.12 -0.62 2.66
N PHE A 23 -1.43 -0.77 2.60
CA PHE A 23 -2.11 -1.66 1.66
C PHE A 23 -2.77 -0.79 0.59
N ILE A 24 -2.38 -1.03 -0.67
CA ILE A 24 -2.82 -0.22 -1.81
C ILE A 24 -3.63 -1.10 -2.74
N ARG A 25 -4.86 -0.69 -3.04
CA ARG A 25 -5.65 -1.35 -4.07
C ARG A 25 -5.40 -0.68 -5.42
N ALA A 26 -5.06 -1.47 -6.41
CA ALA A 26 -4.89 -1.04 -7.77
C ALA A 26 -5.89 -1.77 -8.68
N VAL A 27 -5.91 -1.40 -9.97
CA VAL A 27 -6.93 -1.86 -10.90
C VAL A 27 -6.97 -3.38 -11.07
N THR A 28 -5.81 -4.03 -11.17
CA THR A 28 -5.73 -5.47 -11.46
C THR A 28 -5.35 -6.32 -10.26
N HIS A 29 -4.64 -5.77 -9.31
CA HIS A 29 -4.17 -6.46 -8.11
C HIS A 29 -3.81 -5.40 -7.07
N HIS A 30 -3.35 -5.86 -5.90
CA HIS A 30 -3.05 -4.95 -4.81
C HIS A 30 -1.60 -5.09 -4.35
N TYR A 31 -1.14 -4.13 -3.58
CA TYR A 31 0.23 -4.10 -3.03
C TYR A 31 0.17 -3.89 -1.53
N LEU A 32 1.09 -4.52 -0.84
CA LEU A 32 1.33 -4.30 0.59
C LEU A 32 2.83 -4.06 0.77
N GLY A 33 3.20 -3.06 1.50
CA GLY A 33 4.62 -2.78 1.72
C GLY A 33 4.85 -1.58 2.60
N GLN A 34 6.12 -1.33 2.88
CA GLN A 34 6.53 -0.16 3.64
C GLN A 34 7.00 0.94 2.68
N VAL A 35 6.52 2.15 2.90
CA VAL A 35 6.89 3.30 2.07
C VAL A 35 8.37 3.62 2.26
N ALA A 36 9.16 3.47 1.19
CA ALA A 36 10.58 3.82 1.16
C ALA A 36 10.79 5.25 0.67
N GLU A 37 9.98 5.68 -0.30
CA GLU A 37 10.12 7.00 -0.92
C GLU A 37 8.79 7.41 -1.54
N VAL A 38 8.50 8.70 -1.47
CA VAL A 38 7.30 9.29 -2.10
C VAL A 38 7.78 10.22 -3.21
N LEU A 39 7.43 9.89 -4.45
CA LEU A 39 7.81 10.66 -5.62
C LEU A 39 6.59 11.36 -6.20
N GLU A 40 6.82 12.19 -7.23
CA GLU A 40 5.76 12.99 -7.83
C GLU A 40 4.66 12.13 -8.47
N ASP A 41 5.04 11.03 -9.11
CA ASP A 41 4.13 10.17 -9.87
C ASP A 41 3.93 8.77 -9.31
N CYS A 42 4.69 8.39 -8.29
CA CYS A 42 4.61 7.06 -7.68
C CYS A 42 5.06 7.05 -6.23
N VAL A 43 4.65 6.03 -5.52
CA VAL A 43 5.21 5.68 -4.21
C VAL A 43 6.10 4.45 -4.40
N VAL A 44 7.25 4.44 -3.74
CA VAL A 44 8.19 3.31 -3.78
C VAL A 44 8.05 2.52 -2.49
N LEU A 45 7.80 1.23 -2.62
CA LEU A 45 7.64 0.32 -1.48
C LEU A 45 8.84 -0.59 -1.34
N LYS A 46 9.23 -0.88 -0.10
CA LYS A 46 10.18 -1.93 0.25
C LYS A 46 9.48 -3.01 1.05
N LYS A 47 10.07 -4.20 1.14
CA LYS A 47 9.47 -5.36 1.81
C LYS A 47 8.04 -5.59 1.33
N ALA A 48 7.86 -5.49 0.02
CA ALA A 48 6.54 -5.48 -0.59
C ALA A 48 6.02 -6.88 -0.90
N SER A 49 4.71 -6.98 -1.00
CA SER A 49 4.00 -8.17 -1.46
C SER A 49 3.02 -7.79 -2.56
N TRP A 50 2.90 -8.69 -3.53
CA TRP A 50 1.89 -8.64 -4.56
C TRP A 50 0.68 -9.42 -4.07
N VAL A 51 -0.49 -8.79 -4.08
CA VAL A 51 -1.72 -9.37 -3.53
C VAL A 51 -2.72 -9.58 -4.66
N ALA A 52 -2.85 -10.82 -5.11
CA ALA A 52 -3.81 -11.19 -6.16
C ALA A 52 -5.23 -11.26 -5.62
N ASP A 53 -5.38 -11.74 -4.38
CA ASP A 53 -6.66 -11.81 -3.69
C ASP A 53 -6.40 -11.46 -2.22
N ASN A 54 -7.10 -10.47 -1.71
CA ASN A 54 -6.94 -10.03 -0.32
C ASN A 54 -7.79 -10.85 0.67
N GLY A 55 -8.57 -11.82 0.19
CA GLY A 55 -9.53 -12.53 1.00
C GLY A 55 -10.69 -11.64 1.43
N ARG A 56 -11.23 -11.87 2.62
CA ARG A 56 -12.29 -11.02 3.15
C ARG A 56 -11.74 -9.62 3.45
N PHE A 57 -12.35 -8.63 2.84
CA PHE A 57 -11.85 -7.25 2.92
C PHE A 57 -11.77 -6.73 4.35
N SER A 58 -12.77 -7.01 5.20
CA SER A 58 -12.77 -6.55 6.58
C SER A 58 -11.62 -7.12 7.41
N LYS A 59 -11.20 -8.35 7.11
CA LYS A 59 -10.01 -8.94 7.76
C LYS A 59 -8.72 -8.33 7.22
N CYS A 60 -8.67 -8.14 5.90
CA CYS A 60 -7.51 -7.54 5.25
C CYS A 60 -7.21 -6.16 5.84
N VAL A 61 -8.18 -5.27 5.90
CA VAL A 61 -7.95 -3.91 6.42
C VAL A 61 -7.69 -3.88 7.93
N ALA A 62 -7.97 -4.97 8.62
CA ALA A 62 -7.61 -5.15 10.03
C ALA A 62 -6.19 -5.74 10.20
N GLY A 63 -5.45 -5.95 9.11
CA GLY A 63 -4.08 -6.45 9.15
C GLY A 63 -3.95 -7.96 9.09
N GLN A 64 -4.95 -8.67 8.59
CA GLN A 64 -4.95 -10.13 8.53
C GLN A 64 -5.37 -10.63 7.16
N PHE A 65 -4.67 -11.66 6.68
CA PHE A 65 -5.11 -12.40 5.49
C PHE A 65 -5.78 -13.70 5.92
N ASP A 66 -6.95 -13.97 5.37
CA ASP A 66 -7.65 -15.23 5.64
C ASP A 66 -7.21 -16.34 4.66
N ASP A 67 -7.88 -17.50 4.73
CA ASP A 67 -7.53 -18.67 3.91
C ASP A 67 -7.79 -18.46 2.41
N GLN A 68 -8.55 -17.44 2.04
CA GLN A 68 -8.87 -17.13 0.64
C GLN A 68 -7.83 -16.21 0.00
N ALA A 69 -6.96 -15.60 0.80
CA ALA A 69 -5.98 -14.64 0.29
C ALA A 69 -4.90 -15.32 -0.55
N GLU A 70 -4.47 -14.63 -1.61
CA GLU A 70 -3.35 -15.04 -2.45
C GLU A 70 -2.32 -13.92 -2.46
N VAL A 71 -1.19 -14.17 -1.82
CA VAL A 71 -0.14 -13.16 -1.60
C VAL A 71 1.21 -13.75 -2.00
N GLU A 72 1.95 -13.01 -2.82
CA GLU A 72 3.33 -13.38 -3.17
C GLU A 72 4.28 -12.26 -2.74
N VAL A 73 5.32 -12.64 -2.03
CA VAL A 73 6.30 -11.70 -1.50
C VAL A 73 7.35 -11.38 -2.55
N TYR A 74 7.62 -10.09 -2.79
CA TYR A 74 8.75 -9.69 -3.62
C TYR A 74 10.07 -10.04 -2.94
N PRO A 75 11.17 -10.19 -3.70
CA PRO A 75 12.49 -10.37 -3.08
C PRO A 75 12.78 -9.29 -2.04
N PRO A 76 13.48 -9.63 -0.93
CA PRO A 76 13.65 -8.69 0.19
C PRO A 76 14.29 -7.35 -0.17
N GLU A 77 15.17 -7.33 -1.19
CA GLU A 77 15.84 -6.10 -1.62
C GLU A 77 15.09 -5.33 -2.71
N ALA A 78 13.97 -5.89 -3.20
CA ALA A 78 13.25 -5.25 -4.30
C ALA A 78 12.57 -3.96 -3.85
N LEU A 79 12.68 -2.94 -4.69
CA LEU A 79 11.91 -1.71 -4.55
C LEU A 79 10.80 -1.73 -5.60
N VAL A 80 9.59 -1.51 -5.17
CA VAL A 80 8.40 -1.62 -6.03
C VAL A 80 7.77 -0.25 -6.19
N SER A 81 7.75 0.25 -7.41
CA SER A 81 7.12 1.55 -7.71
C SER A 81 5.66 1.34 -8.05
N VAL A 82 4.79 1.98 -7.31
CA VAL A 82 3.35 1.92 -7.55
C VAL A 82 2.88 3.29 -7.99
N TYR A 83 2.43 3.39 -9.23
CA TYR A 83 2.06 4.66 -9.84
C TYR A 83 0.66 5.10 -9.42
N TYR A 84 0.51 6.36 -9.09
CA TYR A 84 -0.75 6.90 -8.58
C TYR A 84 -1.92 6.71 -9.56
N GLY A 85 -1.64 6.78 -10.86
CA GLY A 85 -2.69 6.61 -11.88
C GLY A 85 -3.37 5.25 -11.87
N GLY A 86 -2.73 4.22 -11.32
CA GLY A 86 -3.29 2.87 -11.22
C GLY A 86 -3.94 2.57 -9.86
N MET A 87 -3.88 3.49 -8.92
CA MET A 87 -4.43 3.28 -7.58
C MET A 87 -5.92 3.55 -7.53
N ILE A 88 -6.63 2.73 -6.76
CA ILE A 88 -8.04 2.95 -6.42
C ILE A 88 -8.11 3.61 -5.04
N ASP A 89 -7.53 2.99 -4.03
CA ASP A 89 -7.42 3.54 -2.68
C ASP A 89 -6.26 2.89 -1.93
N SER A 90 -6.01 3.39 -0.73
CA SER A 90 -5.00 2.83 0.16
C SER A 90 -5.42 3.01 1.61
N VAL A 91 -4.92 2.12 2.47
CA VAL A 91 -5.11 2.22 3.93
C VAL A 91 -3.78 1.95 4.62
N ILE A 92 -3.63 2.49 5.83
CA ILE A 92 -2.51 2.13 6.69
C ILE A 92 -2.73 0.69 7.14
N TRP A 93 -1.71 -0.15 6.98
CA TRP A 93 -1.76 -1.56 7.35
C TRP A 93 -1.39 -1.73 8.83
N PRO A 94 -2.27 -2.25 9.67
CA PRO A 94 -1.99 -2.40 11.09
C PRO A 94 -1.29 -3.70 11.47
N GLY A 95 -1.13 -4.63 10.53
CA GLY A 95 -0.52 -5.93 10.77
C GLY A 95 0.97 -5.97 10.46
N GLU A 96 1.55 -7.17 10.57
CA GLU A 96 2.92 -7.41 10.17
C GLU A 96 3.00 -7.67 8.66
N LEU A 97 4.13 -7.28 8.05
CA LEU A 97 4.36 -7.56 6.65
C LEU A 97 4.62 -9.06 6.45
N PRO A 98 4.02 -9.68 5.41
CA PRO A 98 4.29 -11.07 5.08
C PRO A 98 5.76 -11.30 4.73
N THR A 99 6.30 -12.43 5.15
CA THR A 99 7.64 -12.89 4.80
C THR A 99 7.60 -14.16 3.95
N GLU A 100 6.42 -14.74 3.78
CA GLU A 100 6.19 -15.96 3.00
C GLU A 100 4.96 -15.79 2.13
N ASN A 101 4.95 -16.50 1.01
CA ASN A 101 3.80 -16.54 0.12
C ASN A 101 2.59 -17.19 0.79
N LYS A 102 1.44 -16.76 0.33
CA LYS A 102 0.19 -17.29 0.86
C LYS A 102 -0.80 -17.60 -0.26
#